data_45e98efb59b7879b6bae54850c5279f8
#
_entry.id   45e98efb59b7879b6bae54850c5279f8
#
_cell.length_a   1.000
_cell.length_b   1.000
_cell.length_c   1.000
_cell.angle_alpha   90.00
_cell.angle_beta   90.00
_cell.angle_gamma   90.00
#
_symmetry.space_group_name_H-M   'P 1'
#
loop_
_entity.id
_entity.type
_entity.pdbx_description
1 polymer ?
#
loop_
_entity_poly.entity_id
_entity_poly.type
_entity_poly.pdbx_seq_one_letter_code
_entity_poly.pdbx_strand_id
1 'polypeptide(L)'
;MEFKTLLLILCLVQYTISEVPKNIFIAGDSTADGNGANNGKTNGWGKYLGDYITATVHNHAVSGQSARTFYRDGAWAKLIKEVGKGDYVFIQFGHNDVGGPNSNPKGAAGGTGDETVTVTVNGVEEVVHTFPWYIRYFANQVLEKGATPLVLSLTPNFSWVDGKIPEPSRFAGFMKLVSDELNIPFIDHYNYIARNWEILGEGTLREKNWFPTDYKHTSPEAADFNAKMVISGIKCQKIEDLVAILNDKAGTVNYPCFESPL
;
A
#
# COMPACT_ATOMS: atom_id res chain seq x y z
N MET A 1 7.22 -18.17 -66.68
CA MET A 1 7.96 -17.27 -65.73
C MET A 1 6.97 -16.79 -64.69
N GLU A 2 6.91 -17.48 -63.53
CA GLU A 2 6.00 -17.11 -62.46
C GLU A 2 6.73 -16.14 -61.50
N PHE A 3 6.20 -14.93 -61.35
CA PHE A 3 6.67 -13.97 -60.37
C PHE A 3 6.04 -14.30 -59.02
N LYS A 4 6.84 -14.85 -58.07
CA LYS A 4 6.46 -14.99 -56.67
C LYS A 4 6.60 -13.65 -55.98
N THR A 5 5.46 -13.00 -55.69
CA THR A 5 5.41 -11.78 -54.84
C THR A 5 5.68 -12.16 -53.40
N LEU A 6 6.84 -11.73 -52.87
CA LEU A 6 7.20 -11.93 -51.45
C LEU A 6 6.51 -10.84 -50.63
N LEU A 7 5.49 -11.18 -49.88
CA LEU A 7 4.80 -10.26 -48.95
C LEU A 7 5.64 -10.13 -47.69
N LEU A 8 6.35 -9.01 -47.50
CA LEU A 8 7.05 -8.65 -46.28
C LEU A 8 6.01 -8.13 -45.27
N ILE A 9 5.69 -8.94 -44.23
CA ILE A 9 4.89 -8.48 -43.09
C ILE A 9 5.85 -7.74 -42.15
N LEU A 10 5.80 -6.39 -42.21
CA LEU A 10 6.44 -5.54 -41.20
C LEU A 10 5.63 -5.63 -39.89
N CYS A 11 6.12 -6.39 -38.91
CA CYS A 11 5.65 -6.28 -37.53
C CYS A 11 6.12 -4.93 -36.97
N LEU A 12 5.25 -3.94 -36.98
CA LEU A 12 5.44 -2.70 -36.22
C LEU A 12 5.29 -3.04 -34.72
N VAL A 13 6.41 -3.15 -34.02
CA VAL A 13 6.42 -3.14 -32.56
C VAL A 13 6.04 -1.72 -32.14
N GLN A 14 4.79 -1.54 -31.77
CA GLN A 14 4.37 -0.29 -31.12
C GLN A 14 4.99 -0.26 -29.73
N TYR A 15 6.06 0.50 -29.57
CA TYR A 15 6.52 0.93 -28.26
C TYR A 15 5.47 1.89 -27.70
N THR A 16 4.61 1.40 -26.82
CA THR A 16 3.80 2.27 -25.99
C THR A 16 4.76 2.93 -24.99
N ILE A 17 5.07 4.21 -25.22
CA ILE A 17 5.73 5.02 -24.19
C ILE A 17 4.70 5.07 -23.04
N SER A 18 5.00 4.43 -21.92
CA SER A 18 4.20 4.56 -20.70
C SER A 18 4.19 6.04 -20.32
N GLU A 19 3.00 6.62 -20.18
CA GLU A 19 2.90 7.99 -19.67
C GLU A 19 3.34 7.99 -18.21
N VAL A 20 4.28 8.88 -17.89
CA VAL A 20 4.75 9.07 -16.51
C VAL A 20 3.55 9.47 -15.63
N PRO A 21 3.33 8.81 -14.49
CA PRO A 21 2.17 9.10 -13.64
C PRO A 21 2.17 10.55 -13.15
N LYS A 22 1.01 11.20 -13.27
CA LYS A 22 0.81 12.59 -12.80
C LYS A 22 0.28 12.65 -11.38
N ASN A 23 -0.50 11.64 -11.00
CA ASN A 23 -1.11 11.57 -9.69
C ASN A 23 -0.85 10.20 -9.04
N ILE A 24 -0.67 10.24 -7.72
CA ILE A 24 -0.64 9.06 -6.86
C ILE A 24 -1.72 9.23 -5.80
N PHE A 25 -2.63 8.28 -5.74
CA PHE A 25 -3.66 8.21 -4.71
C PHE A 25 -3.26 7.20 -3.65
N ILE A 26 -3.57 7.49 -2.38
CA ILE A 26 -3.28 6.57 -1.27
C ILE A 26 -4.59 6.17 -0.60
N ALA A 27 -4.88 4.86 -0.58
CA ALA A 27 -5.92 4.23 0.20
C ALA A 27 -5.27 3.52 1.39
N GLY A 28 -5.71 3.82 2.62
CA GLY A 28 -5.09 3.24 3.80
C GLY A 28 -5.76 3.64 5.11
N ASP A 29 -5.12 3.25 6.18
CA ASP A 29 -5.52 3.53 7.56
C ASP A 29 -4.67 4.66 8.19
N SER A 30 -4.67 4.74 9.54
CA SER A 30 -3.92 5.74 10.31
C SER A 30 -2.40 5.72 10.07
N THR A 31 -1.84 4.60 9.62
CA THR A 31 -0.40 4.49 9.36
C THR A 31 0.01 5.18 8.05
N ALA A 32 -0.96 5.43 7.16
CA ALA A 32 -0.79 6.19 5.92
C ALA A 32 -1.44 7.59 5.98
N ASP A 33 -2.46 7.82 6.84
CA ASP A 33 -3.14 9.11 7.02
C ASP A 33 -2.17 10.20 7.48
N GLY A 34 -2.22 11.36 6.83
CA GLY A 34 -1.36 12.50 7.14
C GLY A 34 -1.43 12.99 8.59
N ASN A 35 -2.55 12.74 9.27
CA ASN A 35 -2.76 13.07 10.67
C ASN A 35 -2.51 11.88 11.63
N GLY A 36 -2.09 10.73 11.09
CA GLY A 36 -1.83 9.53 11.88
C GLY A 36 -3.05 9.10 12.71
N ALA A 37 -2.90 9.01 14.02
CA ALA A 37 -3.98 8.68 14.96
C ALA A 37 -4.91 9.87 15.30
N ASN A 38 -4.84 10.99 14.58
CA ASN A 38 -5.60 12.22 14.82
C ASN A 38 -5.40 12.82 16.24
N ASN A 39 -4.20 12.67 16.80
CA ASN A 39 -3.85 13.11 18.15
C ASN A 39 -2.87 14.30 18.20
N GLY A 40 -2.52 14.87 17.04
CA GLY A 40 -1.57 15.97 16.89
C GLY A 40 -0.09 15.62 17.16
N LYS A 41 0.21 14.36 17.48
CA LYS A 41 1.57 13.86 17.81
C LYS A 41 2.11 12.86 16.80
N THR A 42 1.21 12.26 16.00
CA THR A 42 1.54 11.19 15.07
C THR A 42 1.19 11.56 13.63
N ASN A 43 1.91 11.00 12.68
CA ASN A 43 1.61 11.09 11.25
C ASN A 43 1.72 9.71 10.61
N GLY A 44 1.03 9.52 9.48
CA GLY A 44 1.25 8.40 8.59
C GLY A 44 2.21 8.75 7.45
N TRP A 45 2.81 7.74 6.85
CA TRP A 45 3.84 7.88 5.81
C TRP A 45 3.35 8.61 4.55
N GLY A 46 2.06 8.51 4.23
CA GLY A 46 1.48 9.15 3.05
C GLY A 46 1.57 10.68 3.07
N LYS A 47 1.78 11.28 4.24
CA LYS A 47 2.04 12.73 4.38
C LYS A 47 3.35 13.17 3.71
N TYR A 48 4.35 12.29 3.72
CA TYR A 48 5.71 12.61 3.31
C TYR A 48 6.08 12.09 1.93
N LEU A 49 5.24 11.22 1.32
CA LEU A 49 5.55 10.62 0.03
C LEU A 49 5.80 11.67 -1.06
N GLY A 50 4.99 12.73 -1.10
CA GLY A 50 5.13 13.83 -2.05
C GLY A 50 6.45 14.60 -1.99
N ASP A 51 7.17 14.48 -0.87
CA ASP A 51 8.50 15.09 -0.72
C ASP A 51 9.57 14.42 -1.61
N TYR A 52 9.33 13.19 -2.07
CA TYR A 52 10.29 12.34 -2.79
C TYR A 52 9.95 12.13 -4.26
N ILE A 53 8.79 12.60 -4.72
CA ILE A 53 8.31 12.38 -6.08
C ILE A 53 7.83 13.68 -6.71
N THR A 54 7.78 13.72 -8.03
CA THR A 54 7.30 14.88 -8.80
C THR A 54 5.81 14.83 -9.09
N ALA A 55 5.17 13.65 -8.97
CA ALA A 55 3.73 13.50 -9.11
C ALA A 55 2.97 14.12 -7.93
N THR A 56 1.73 14.53 -8.16
CA THR A 56 0.85 15.02 -7.09
C THR A 56 0.35 13.84 -6.25
N VAL A 57 0.48 13.92 -4.92
CA VAL A 57 -0.02 12.91 -3.98
C VAL A 57 -1.36 13.34 -3.41
N HIS A 58 -2.37 12.50 -3.63
CA HIS A 58 -3.72 12.61 -3.07
C HIS A 58 -3.88 11.57 -1.97
N ASN A 59 -3.69 11.96 -0.72
CA ASN A 59 -3.79 11.03 0.40
C ASN A 59 -5.23 10.94 0.90
N HIS A 60 -5.91 9.84 0.56
CA HIS A 60 -7.26 9.50 0.98
C HIS A 60 -7.30 8.52 2.16
N ALA A 61 -6.15 8.18 2.74
CA ALA A 61 -6.10 7.31 3.91
C ALA A 61 -6.88 7.94 5.07
N VAL A 62 -7.58 7.11 5.84
CA VAL A 62 -8.45 7.54 6.95
C VAL A 62 -8.11 6.77 8.22
N SER A 63 -7.80 7.50 9.27
CA SER A 63 -7.48 6.93 10.58
C SER A 63 -8.57 5.99 11.07
N GLY A 64 -8.16 4.80 11.53
CA GLY A 64 -9.05 3.79 12.10
C GLY A 64 -9.84 2.95 11.09
N GLN A 65 -9.73 3.17 9.80
CA GLN A 65 -10.40 2.37 8.79
C GLN A 65 -9.69 1.02 8.55
N SER A 66 -10.47 -0.04 8.35
CA SER A 66 -10.08 -1.31 7.77
C SER A 66 -10.41 -1.32 6.27
N ALA A 67 -9.96 -2.30 5.51
CA ALA A 67 -10.37 -2.45 4.11
C ALA A 67 -11.90 -2.52 3.98
N ARG A 68 -12.58 -3.30 4.85
CA ARG A 68 -14.05 -3.38 4.92
C ARG A 68 -14.69 -2.03 5.16
N THR A 69 -14.26 -1.30 6.20
CA THR A 69 -14.90 -0.03 6.55
C THR A 69 -14.59 1.07 5.55
N PHE A 70 -13.41 1.07 4.94
CA PHE A 70 -13.03 1.99 3.87
C PHE A 70 -13.94 1.82 2.64
N TYR A 71 -14.33 0.56 2.33
CA TYR A 71 -15.34 0.24 1.32
C TYR A 71 -16.73 0.71 1.77
N ARG A 72 -17.21 0.22 2.94
CA ARG A 72 -18.57 0.42 3.45
C ARG A 72 -18.92 1.89 3.65
N ASP A 73 -18.00 2.67 4.26
CA ASP A 73 -18.25 4.05 4.67
C ASP A 73 -18.02 5.04 3.52
N GLY A 74 -17.75 4.55 2.31
CA GLY A 74 -17.69 5.33 1.07
C GLY A 74 -16.37 6.08 0.85
N ALA A 75 -15.33 5.85 1.64
CA ALA A 75 -14.01 6.43 1.42
C ALA A 75 -13.41 5.95 0.10
N TRP A 76 -13.52 4.66 -0.20
CA TRP A 76 -13.13 4.12 -1.51
C TRP A 76 -13.89 4.75 -2.67
N ALA A 77 -15.22 4.88 -2.53
CA ALA A 77 -16.06 5.46 -3.58
C ALA A 77 -15.73 6.94 -3.87
N LYS A 78 -15.18 7.67 -2.90
CA LYS A 78 -14.66 9.04 -3.13
C LYS A 78 -13.35 9.00 -3.90
N LEU A 79 -12.39 8.19 -3.44
CA LEU A 79 -11.07 8.06 -4.06
C LEU A 79 -11.18 7.67 -5.54
N ILE A 80 -11.89 6.59 -5.85
CA ILE A 80 -11.93 6.03 -7.21
C ILE A 80 -12.59 6.94 -8.24
N LYS A 81 -13.39 7.91 -7.83
CA LYS A 81 -13.97 8.92 -8.73
C LYS A 81 -12.91 9.88 -9.28
N GLU A 82 -11.86 10.12 -8.53
CA GLU A 82 -10.81 11.07 -8.89
C GLU A 82 -9.71 10.41 -9.74
N VAL A 83 -9.60 9.07 -9.69
CA VAL A 83 -8.58 8.30 -10.41
C VAL A 83 -8.86 8.31 -11.92
N GLY A 84 -7.83 8.61 -12.70
CA GLY A 84 -7.81 8.61 -14.14
C GLY A 84 -6.78 7.66 -14.74
N LYS A 85 -6.79 7.54 -16.07
CA LYS A 85 -5.84 6.71 -16.81
C LYS A 85 -4.39 7.17 -16.57
N GLY A 86 -3.51 6.20 -16.28
CA GLY A 86 -2.09 6.43 -16.04
C GLY A 86 -1.75 6.88 -14.62
N ASP A 87 -2.74 7.08 -13.74
CA ASP A 87 -2.50 7.33 -12.32
C ASP A 87 -2.09 6.05 -11.59
N TYR A 88 -1.54 6.20 -10.39
CA TYR A 88 -1.26 5.09 -9.47
C TYR A 88 -2.15 5.19 -8.24
N VAL A 89 -2.58 4.02 -7.71
CA VAL A 89 -3.27 3.92 -6.42
C VAL A 89 -2.49 2.99 -5.51
N PHE A 90 -1.94 3.53 -4.44
CA PHE A 90 -1.23 2.80 -3.39
C PHE A 90 -2.25 2.33 -2.36
N ILE A 91 -2.31 1.02 -2.09
CA ILE A 91 -3.31 0.38 -1.24
C ILE A 91 -2.60 -0.29 -0.06
N GLN A 92 -2.89 0.15 1.17
CA GLN A 92 -2.31 -0.41 2.40
C GLN A 92 -3.33 -0.50 3.53
N PHE A 93 -3.65 -1.72 3.95
CA PHE A 93 -4.54 -2.02 5.09
C PHE A 93 -3.99 -3.20 5.90
N GLY A 94 -4.64 -3.50 7.06
CA GLY A 94 -4.34 -4.66 7.89
C GLY A 94 -4.36 -4.38 9.39
N HIS A 95 -4.07 -3.16 9.82
CA HIS A 95 -3.99 -2.82 11.24
C HIS A 95 -5.34 -2.82 11.97
N ASN A 96 -6.43 -2.55 11.27
CA ASN A 96 -7.77 -2.49 11.83
C ASN A 96 -8.66 -3.68 11.41
N ASP A 97 -8.13 -4.57 10.60
CA ASP A 97 -8.83 -5.71 9.99
C ASP A 97 -8.82 -6.96 10.88
N VAL A 98 -8.19 -6.87 12.05
CA VAL A 98 -8.00 -7.99 12.99
C VAL A 98 -9.34 -8.43 13.58
N GLY A 99 -9.54 -9.76 13.66
CA GLY A 99 -10.78 -10.38 14.17
C GLY A 99 -11.79 -10.65 13.05
N GLY A 100 -12.85 -11.39 13.40
CA GLY A 100 -13.95 -11.68 12.50
C GLY A 100 -15.08 -10.64 12.60
N PRO A 101 -16.00 -10.59 11.65
CA PRO A 101 -17.02 -9.55 11.56
C PRO A 101 -18.04 -9.57 12.72
N ASN A 102 -18.18 -10.70 13.40
CA ASN A 102 -19.05 -10.83 14.59
C ASN A 102 -18.43 -10.28 15.88
N SER A 103 -17.09 -10.22 15.95
CA SER A 103 -16.34 -9.76 17.12
C SER A 103 -15.73 -8.37 16.94
N ASN A 104 -15.54 -7.95 15.71
CA ASN A 104 -15.00 -6.63 15.37
C ASN A 104 -15.80 -6.03 14.19
N PRO A 105 -16.46 -4.88 14.37
CA PRO A 105 -17.23 -4.23 13.30
C PRO A 105 -16.39 -3.75 12.12
N LYS A 106 -15.05 -3.84 12.23
CA LYS A 106 -14.08 -3.55 11.17
C LYS A 106 -13.52 -4.84 10.54
N GLY A 107 -13.69 -6.00 11.20
CA GLY A 107 -13.14 -7.28 10.75
C GLY A 107 -13.83 -7.79 9.50
N ALA A 108 -13.06 -8.44 8.63
CA ALA A 108 -13.53 -9.10 7.43
C ALA A 108 -13.98 -10.55 7.70
N ALA A 109 -14.69 -11.17 6.75
CA ALA A 109 -14.97 -12.60 6.79
C ALA A 109 -13.67 -13.41 6.72
N GLY A 110 -13.69 -14.62 7.25
CA GLY A 110 -12.57 -15.56 7.12
C GLY A 110 -12.47 -16.10 5.68
N GLY A 111 -11.26 -16.57 5.33
CA GLY A 111 -11.00 -17.09 3.98
C GLY A 111 -10.17 -16.15 3.12
N THR A 112 -9.96 -16.54 1.86
CA THR A 112 -9.16 -15.79 0.88
C THR A 112 -9.88 -15.57 -0.45
N GLY A 113 -11.03 -16.22 -0.65
CA GLY A 113 -11.87 -16.14 -1.85
C GLY A 113 -13.07 -15.21 -1.68
N ASP A 114 -14.22 -15.66 -2.19
CA ASP A 114 -15.48 -14.93 -2.22
C ASP A 114 -16.40 -15.26 -1.03
N GLU A 115 -15.84 -15.90 0.02
CA GLU A 115 -16.59 -16.23 1.23
C GLU A 115 -17.20 -14.96 1.86
N THR A 116 -18.42 -15.10 2.36
CA THR A 116 -19.15 -14.00 2.99
C THR A 116 -19.77 -14.40 4.32
N VAL A 117 -19.99 -13.40 5.16
CA VAL A 117 -20.75 -13.52 6.40
C VAL A 117 -21.73 -12.35 6.49
N THR A 118 -23.00 -12.61 6.72
CA THR A 118 -23.97 -11.55 6.97
C THR A 118 -23.96 -11.18 8.46
N VAL A 119 -23.83 -9.90 8.73
CA VAL A 119 -23.87 -9.33 10.09
C VAL A 119 -24.84 -8.16 10.16
N THR A 120 -25.28 -7.82 11.36
CA THR A 120 -26.11 -6.62 11.58
C THR A 120 -25.25 -5.50 12.16
N VAL A 121 -25.14 -4.39 11.46
CA VAL A 121 -24.42 -3.19 11.90
C VAL A 121 -25.43 -2.04 12.05
N ASN A 122 -25.58 -1.53 13.26
CA ASN A 122 -26.55 -0.45 13.57
C ASN A 122 -27.99 -0.76 13.10
N GLY A 123 -28.41 -2.02 13.19
CA GLY A 123 -29.75 -2.46 12.77
C GLY A 123 -29.92 -2.71 11.27
N VAL A 124 -28.86 -2.61 10.48
CA VAL A 124 -28.85 -2.87 9.03
C VAL A 124 -28.03 -4.12 8.74
N GLU A 125 -28.54 -5.01 7.90
CA GLU A 125 -27.79 -6.17 7.41
C GLU A 125 -26.67 -5.73 6.46
N GLU A 126 -25.48 -6.28 6.68
CA GLU A 126 -24.28 -6.09 5.86
C GLU A 126 -23.74 -7.46 5.45
N VAL A 127 -23.53 -7.68 4.16
CA VAL A 127 -22.77 -8.81 3.64
C VAL A 127 -21.28 -8.44 3.69
N VAL A 128 -20.55 -9.14 4.54
CA VAL A 128 -19.12 -8.92 4.76
C VAL A 128 -18.31 -9.93 3.99
N HIS A 129 -17.40 -9.46 3.16
CA HIS A 129 -16.47 -10.26 2.37
C HIS A 129 -15.16 -10.53 3.10
N THR A 130 -14.30 -11.35 2.51
CA THR A 130 -12.94 -11.59 3.00
C THR A 130 -12.06 -10.35 2.82
N PHE A 131 -10.97 -10.26 3.59
CA PHE A 131 -10.00 -9.17 3.41
C PHE A 131 -9.39 -9.16 1.99
N PRO A 132 -8.93 -10.31 1.42
CA PRO A 132 -8.44 -10.34 0.05
C PRO A 132 -9.48 -9.92 -0.98
N TRP A 133 -10.75 -10.21 -0.75
CA TRP A 133 -11.83 -9.76 -1.64
C TRP A 133 -11.87 -8.23 -1.73
N TYR A 134 -11.81 -7.50 -0.60
CA TYR A 134 -11.80 -6.04 -0.62
C TYR A 134 -10.59 -5.49 -1.37
N ILE A 135 -9.41 -6.07 -1.18
CA ILE A 135 -8.19 -5.63 -1.88
C ILE A 135 -8.30 -5.90 -3.38
N ARG A 136 -8.81 -7.08 -3.81
CA ARG A 136 -9.08 -7.39 -5.22
C ARG A 136 -10.09 -6.43 -5.82
N TYR A 137 -11.16 -6.13 -5.09
CA TYR A 137 -12.18 -5.17 -5.53
C TYR A 137 -11.57 -3.80 -5.80
N PHE A 138 -10.75 -3.29 -4.89
CA PHE A 138 -10.07 -2.01 -5.06
C PHE A 138 -9.13 -2.04 -6.27
N ALA A 139 -8.28 -3.04 -6.36
CA ALA A 139 -7.31 -3.16 -7.44
C ALA A 139 -7.98 -3.27 -8.81
N ASN A 140 -9.03 -4.08 -8.94
CA ASN A 140 -9.76 -4.23 -10.20
C ASN A 140 -10.40 -2.92 -10.66
N GLN A 141 -11.01 -2.15 -9.75
CA GLN A 141 -11.57 -0.85 -10.11
C GLN A 141 -10.51 0.15 -10.57
N VAL A 142 -9.30 0.10 -10.01
CA VAL A 142 -8.17 0.90 -10.48
C VAL A 142 -7.76 0.48 -11.89
N LEU A 143 -7.64 -0.82 -12.14
CA LEU A 143 -7.33 -1.36 -13.49
C LEU A 143 -8.40 -0.99 -14.52
N GLU A 144 -9.69 -1.03 -14.16
CA GLU A 144 -10.80 -0.60 -15.01
C GLU A 144 -10.72 0.87 -15.41
N LYS A 145 -10.09 1.72 -14.59
CA LYS A 145 -9.81 3.12 -14.90
C LYS A 145 -8.61 3.31 -15.84
N GLY A 146 -7.89 2.24 -16.17
CA GLY A 146 -6.61 2.32 -16.88
C GLY A 146 -5.49 2.91 -16.02
N ALA A 147 -5.63 2.86 -14.71
CA ALA A 147 -4.63 3.22 -13.72
C ALA A 147 -3.92 1.97 -13.17
N THR A 148 -2.86 2.14 -12.42
CA THR A 148 -2.07 1.04 -11.87
C THR A 148 -2.25 0.97 -10.35
N PRO A 149 -2.81 -0.14 -9.82
CA PRO A 149 -2.79 -0.39 -8.39
C PRO A 149 -1.40 -0.86 -7.96
N LEU A 150 -0.92 -0.35 -6.84
CA LEU A 150 0.28 -0.82 -6.16
C LEU A 150 -0.10 -1.20 -4.74
N VAL A 151 0.12 -2.45 -4.38
CA VAL A 151 -0.25 -2.99 -3.08
C VAL A 151 0.97 -2.96 -2.15
N LEU A 152 0.78 -2.51 -0.91
CA LEU A 152 1.83 -2.49 0.11
C LEU A 152 1.42 -3.37 1.29
N SER A 153 2.36 -4.16 1.84
CA SER A 153 2.16 -4.77 3.16
C SER A 153 2.02 -3.69 4.23
N LEU A 154 1.31 -3.99 5.34
CA LEU A 154 1.14 -3.05 6.45
C LEU A 154 2.48 -2.69 7.10
N THR A 155 2.54 -1.57 7.83
CA THR A 155 3.73 -1.20 8.61
C THR A 155 3.90 -2.11 9.84
N PRO A 156 5.11 -2.35 10.37
CA PRO A 156 5.28 -3.11 11.61
C PRO A 156 4.82 -2.32 12.82
N ASN A 157 4.34 -3.03 13.85
CA ASN A 157 4.21 -2.48 15.19
C ASN A 157 5.60 -2.38 15.85
N PHE A 158 5.77 -1.43 16.76
CA PHE A 158 6.96 -1.33 17.60
C PHE A 158 6.95 -2.45 18.64
N SER A 159 7.34 -3.63 18.20
CA SER A 159 7.43 -4.84 19.01
C SER A 159 8.75 -5.53 18.71
N TRP A 160 9.48 -5.92 19.76
CA TRP A 160 10.79 -6.53 19.65
C TRP A 160 10.80 -7.86 20.39
N VAL A 161 11.37 -8.88 19.75
CA VAL A 161 11.62 -10.20 20.33
C VAL A 161 13.07 -10.57 19.99
N ASP A 162 13.90 -10.76 20.99
CA ASP A 162 15.32 -11.12 20.83
C ASP A 162 16.08 -10.20 19.82
N GLY A 163 15.81 -8.89 19.86
CA GLY A 163 16.46 -7.90 19.01
C GLY A 163 15.95 -7.88 17.57
N LYS A 164 14.83 -8.55 17.28
CA LYS A 164 14.18 -8.63 15.97
C LYS A 164 12.75 -8.10 16.01
N ILE A 165 12.31 -7.59 14.88
CA ILE A 165 10.90 -7.32 14.67
C ILE A 165 10.22 -8.65 14.29
N PRO A 166 9.13 -9.05 14.97
CA PRO A 166 8.40 -10.28 14.65
C PRO A 166 7.95 -10.35 13.19
N GLU A 167 7.65 -11.55 12.71
CA GLU A 167 7.08 -11.73 11.38
C GLU A 167 5.75 -10.96 11.25
N PRO A 168 5.40 -10.50 10.04
CA PRO A 168 4.19 -9.74 9.81
C PRO A 168 2.93 -10.59 10.09
N SER A 169 1.83 -9.90 10.38
CA SER A 169 0.54 -10.57 10.48
C SER A 169 0.11 -11.15 9.11
N ARG A 170 -0.84 -12.10 9.13
CA ARG A 170 -1.40 -12.73 7.91
C ARG A 170 -1.84 -11.74 6.83
N PHE A 171 -2.17 -10.50 7.22
CA PHE A 171 -2.62 -9.48 6.26
C PHE A 171 -1.53 -9.10 5.25
N ALA A 172 -0.25 -9.13 5.64
CA ALA A 172 0.84 -8.92 4.70
C ALA A 172 0.85 -10.01 3.60
N GLY A 173 0.70 -11.29 4.00
CA GLY A 173 0.58 -12.41 3.05
C GLY A 173 -0.67 -12.30 2.16
N PHE A 174 -1.79 -11.81 2.69
CA PHE A 174 -3.00 -11.57 1.88
C PHE A 174 -2.81 -10.46 0.85
N MET A 175 -2.08 -9.39 1.19
CA MET A 175 -1.73 -8.34 0.24
C MET A 175 -0.86 -8.88 -0.89
N LYS A 176 0.16 -9.69 -0.56
CA LYS A 176 1.01 -10.37 -1.54
C LYS A 176 0.21 -11.32 -2.43
N LEU A 177 -0.67 -12.13 -1.83
CA LEU A 177 -1.55 -13.05 -2.57
C LEU A 177 -2.33 -12.34 -3.68
N VAL A 178 -3.00 -11.23 -3.33
CA VAL A 178 -3.80 -10.47 -4.32
C VAL A 178 -2.91 -9.84 -5.40
N SER A 179 -1.73 -9.36 -5.02
CA SER A 179 -0.77 -8.83 -5.97
C SER A 179 -0.34 -9.88 -7.00
N ASP A 180 -0.05 -11.10 -6.55
CA ASP A 180 0.35 -12.21 -7.42
C ASP A 180 -0.80 -12.67 -8.33
N GLU A 181 -2.01 -12.81 -7.77
CA GLU A 181 -3.21 -13.18 -8.52
C GLU A 181 -3.52 -12.20 -9.68
N LEU A 182 -3.34 -10.92 -9.44
CA LEU A 182 -3.64 -9.87 -10.42
C LEU A 182 -2.42 -9.44 -11.25
N ASN A 183 -1.25 -9.98 -10.95
CA ASN A 183 0.04 -9.61 -11.56
C ASN A 183 0.27 -8.08 -11.52
N ILE A 184 0.07 -7.48 -10.35
CA ILE A 184 0.25 -6.06 -10.07
C ILE A 184 1.45 -5.81 -9.14
N PRO A 185 2.05 -4.62 -9.13
CA PRO A 185 3.19 -4.31 -8.26
C PRO A 185 2.87 -4.49 -6.76
N PHE A 186 3.82 -5.08 -6.02
CA PHE A 186 3.78 -5.23 -4.57
C PHE A 186 5.05 -4.67 -3.93
N ILE A 187 4.93 -3.88 -2.88
CA ILE A 187 6.05 -3.48 -2.04
C ILE A 187 5.86 -4.09 -0.65
N ASP A 188 6.80 -4.93 -0.22
CA ASP A 188 6.82 -5.44 1.15
C ASP A 188 7.32 -4.35 2.11
N HIS A 189 6.45 -3.36 2.33
CA HIS A 189 6.72 -2.19 3.16
C HIS A 189 7.06 -2.59 4.60
N TYR A 190 6.40 -3.65 5.11
CA TYR A 190 6.72 -4.24 6.41
C TYR A 190 8.19 -4.62 6.51
N ASN A 191 8.66 -5.43 5.57
CA ASN A 191 10.01 -5.95 5.59
C ASN A 191 11.06 -4.85 5.43
N TYR A 192 10.83 -3.87 4.53
CA TYR A 192 11.73 -2.73 4.39
C TYR A 192 11.84 -1.93 5.69
N ILE A 193 10.74 -1.69 6.39
CA ILE A 193 10.75 -0.97 7.67
C ILE A 193 11.42 -1.83 8.75
N ALA A 194 10.97 -3.08 8.93
CA ALA A 194 11.44 -3.97 9.99
C ALA A 194 12.94 -4.20 9.94
N ARG A 195 13.49 -4.54 8.77
CA ARG A 195 14.94 -4.79 8.61
C ARG A 195 15.77 -3.54 8.85
N ASN A 196 15.31 -2.37 8.41
CA ASN A 196 16.01 -1.12 8.69
C ASN A 196 15.90 -0.70 10.17
N TRP A 197 14.80 -0.98 10.86
CA TRP A 197 14.70 -0.78 12.31
C TRP A 197 15.67 -1.69 13.07
N GLU A 198 15.82 -2.95 12.66
CA GLU A 198 16.77 -3.88 13.24
C GLU A 198 18.22 -3.39 13.09
N ILE A 199 18.55 -2.78 11.94
CA ILE A 199 19.86 -2.16 11.71
C ILE A 199 20.07 -0.93 12.62
N LEU A 200 19.05 -0.10 12.81
CA LEU A 200 19.12 1.08 13.69
C LEU A 200 19.16 0.70 15.18
N GLY A 201 18.53 -0.41 15.53
CA GLY A 201 18.43 -0.91 16.90
C GLY A 201 17.31 -0.28 17.72
N GLU A 202 16.68 -1.07 18.59
CA GLU A 202 15.55 -0.65 19.44
C GLU A 202 15.85 0.61 20.27
N GLY A 203 17.06 0.68 20.86
CA GLY A 203 17.49 1.82 21.68
C GLY A 203 17.40 3.14 20.93
N THR A 204 17.88 3.16 19.68
CA THR A 204 17.81 4.35 18.82
C THR A 204 16.39 4.81 18.56
N LEU A 205 15.47 3.88 18.27
CA LEU A 205 14.08 4.22 18.00
C LEU A 205 13.37 4.76 19.25
N ARG A 206 13.70 4.22 20.43
CA ARG A 206 13.20 4.72 21.72
C ARG A 206 13.72 6.11 22.04
N GLU A 207 15.01 6.34 21.91
CA GLU A 207 15.65 7.64 22.12
C GLU A 207 15.05 8.73 21.23
N LYS A 208 14.80 8.42 19.97
CA LYS A 208 14.14 9.30 19.00
C LYS A 208 12.63 9.47 19.22
N ASN A 209 12.05 8.74 20.16
CA ASN A 209 10.62 8.75 20.44
C ASN A 209 9.75 8.56 19.18
N TRP A 210 10.12 7.56 18.36
CA TRP A 210 9.43 7.30 17.11
C TRP A 210 7.99 6.83 17.28
N PHE A 211 7.62 6.36 18.46
CA PHE A 211 6.27 5.95 18.85
C PHE A 211 5.80 6.72 20.08
N PRO A 212 5.34 7.97 19.94
CA PRO A 212 5.13 8.89 21.06
C PRO A 212 3.88 8.57 21.90
N THR A 213 2.92 7.78 21.37
CA THR A 213 1.64 7.55 22.03
C THR A 213 1.27 6.09 22.25
N ASP A 214 1.77 5.21 21.38
CA ASP A 214 1.49 3.76 21.42
C ASP A 214 2.56 3.01 20.60
N TYR A 215 2.35 1.73 20.32
CA TYR A 215 3.29 0.89 19.59
C TYR A 215 3.05 0.82 18.07
N LYS A 216 2.10 1.58 17.54
CA LYS A 216 1.65 1.52 16.13
C LYS A 216 1.86 2.84 15.39
N HIS A 217 1.47 3.95 16.01
CA HIS A 217 1.40 5.24 15.35
C HIS A 217 2.72 6.00 15.49
N THR A 218 3.27 6.38 14.36
CA THR A 218 4.61 6.94 14.24
C THR A 218 4.65 8.46 14.47
N SER A 219 5.74 8.95 15.06
CA SER A 219 6.07 10.36 15.07
C SER A 219 6.26 10.91 13.64
N PRO A 220 6.28 12.23 13.44
CA PRO A 220 6.59 12.82 12.12
C PRO A 220 7.89 12.30 11.49
N GLU A 221 8.96 12.15 12.28
CA GLU A 221 10.25 11.63 11.81
C GLU A 221 10.15 10.18 11.36
N ALA A 222 9.47 9.33 12.13
CA ALA A 222 9.31 7.93 11.80
C ALA A 222 8.33 7.73 10.61
N ALA A 223 7.33 8.59 10.47
CA ALA A 223 6.44 8.58 9.30
C ALA A 223 7.20 8.96 8.01
N ASP A 224 8.08 9.95 8.05
CA ASP A 224 8.99 10.29 6.94
C ASP A 224 9.94 9.13 6.62
N PHE A 225 10.46 8.46 7.65
CA PHE A 225 11.26 7.26 7.48
C PHE A 225 10.47 6.16 6.75
N ASN A 226 9.21 5.92 7.14
CA ASN A 226 8.36 4.93 6.48
C ASN A 226 8.06 5.31 5.00
N ALA A 227 7.91 6.59 4.69
CA ALA A 227 7.81 7.05 3.30
C ALA A 227 9.09 6.74 2.51
N LYS A 228 10.27 6.92 3.11
CA LYS A 228 11.55 6.52 2.48
C LYS A 228 11.63 5.03 2.22
N MET A 229 10.97 4.18 3.02
CA MET A 229 10.92 2.74 2.79
C MET A 229 10.04 2.39 1.57
N VAL A 230 8.97 3.15 1.30
CA VAL A 230 8.22 3.05 0.03
C VAL A 230 9.13 3.40 -1.15
N ILE A 231 9.88 4.50 -1.06
CA ILE A 231 10.83 4.91 -2.11
C ILE A 231 11.91 3.85 -2.33
N SER A 232 12.43 3.24 -1.25
CA SER A 232 13.39 2.14 -1.35
C SER A 232 12.80 0.94 -2.08
N GLY A 233 11.56 0.56 -1.77
CA GLY A 233 10.84 -0.50 -2.46
C GLY A 233 10.68 -0.21 -3.96
N ILE A 234 10.28 1.01 -4.33
CA ILE A 234 10.18 1.46 -5.74
C ILE A 234 11.51 1.28 -6.48
N LYS A 235 12.62 1.74 -5.88
CA LYS A 235 13.96 1.64 -6.46
C LYS A 235 14.43 0.20 -6.59
N CYS A 236 14.29 -0.59 -5.52
CA CYS A 236 14.78 -1.97 -5.46
C CYS A 236 14.04 -2.88 -6.44
N GLN A 237 12.73 -2.67 -6.60
CA GLN A 237 11.91 -3.45 -7.54
C GLN A 237 11.94 -2.89 -8.96
N LYS A 238 12.59 -1.74 -9.18
CA LYS A 238 12.71 -1.09 -10.48
C LYS A 238 11.35 -0.87 -11.16
N ILE A 239 10.37 -0.34 -10.40
CA ILE A 239 9.06 0.01 -10.95
C ILE A 239 9.26 1.24 -11.83
N GLU A 240 9.51 1.01 -13.13
CA GLU A 240 10.07 2.00 -14.08
C GLU A 240 9.30 3.32 -14.07
N ASP A 241 7.97 3.29 -14.17
CA ASP A 241 7.14 4.50 -14.19
C ASP A 241 7.27 5.31 -12.89
N LEU A 242 7.39 4.64 -11.74
CA LEU A 242 7.57 5.30 -10.45
C LEU A 242 9.01 5.77 -10.24
N VAL A 243 10.00 5.04 -10.77
CA VAL A 243 11.39 5.49 -10.75
C VAL A 243 11.54 6.79 -11.55
N ALA A 244 10.82 6.91 -12.67
CA ALA A 244 10.87 8.09 -13.53
C ALA A 244 10.36 9.40 -12.88
N ILE A 245 9.54 9.28 -11.81
CA ILE A 245 9.02 10.44 -11.06
C ILE A 245 9.77 10.72 -9.77
N LEU A 246 10.83 9.99 -9.46
CA LEU A 246 11.64 10.28 -8.27
C LEU A 246 12.39 11.61 -8.44
N ASN A 247 12.35 12.47 -7.43
CA ASN A 247 13.05 13.75 -7.43
C ASN A 247 14.44 13.65 -6.78
N ASP A 248 15.17 14.77 -6.71
CA ASP A 248 16.51 14.82 -6.13
C ASP A 248 16.57 14.39 -4.66
N LYS A 249 15.52 14.69 -3.87
CA LYS A 249 15.42 14.25 -2.47
C LYS A 249 15.33 12.71 -2.38
N ALA A 250 14.61 12.07 -3.32
CA ALA A 250 14.61 10.61 -3.43
C ALA A 250 16.00 10.06 -3.76
N GLY A 251 16.84 10.81 -4.48
CA GLY A 251 18.24 10.45 -4.75
C GLY A 251 19.05 10.20 -3.46
N THR A 252 18.72 10.88 -2.37
CA THR A 252 19.39 10.72 -1.06
C THR A 252 18.91 9.49 -0.28
N VAL A 253 17.81 8.87 -0.66
CA VAL A 253 17.28 7.67 -0.03
C VAL A 253 18.08 6.46 -0.50
N ASN A 254 18.96 5.95 0.36
CA ASN A 254 19.89 4.87 0.05
C ASN A 254 19.88 3.81 1.15
N TYR A 255 18.86 2.97 1.14
CA TYR A 255 18.70 1.84 2.06
C TYR A 255 18.89 0.51 1.32
N PRO A 256 19.34 -0.55 2.04
CA PRO A 256 19.49 -1.87 1.43
C PRO A 256 18.20 -2.39 0.81
N CYS A 257 18.35 -3.13 -0.28
CA CYS A 257 17.25 -3.92 -0.83
C CYS A 257 17.13 -5.23 -0.06
N PHE A 258 15.91 -5.58 0.31
CA PHE A 258 15.60 -6.84 0.99
C PHE A 258 14.64 -7.66 0.15
N GLU A 259 14.91 -8.96 0.04
CA GLU A 259 13.95 -9.90 -0.53
C GLU A 259 12.77 -10.06 0.44
N SER A 260 11.56 -10.10 -0.11
CA SER A 260 10.37 -10.36 0.70
C SER A 260 10.33 -11.84 1.10
N PRO A 261 10.09 -12.16 2.36
CA PRO A 261 9.86 -13.53 2.80
C PRO A 261 8.44 -14.05 2.50
N LEU A 262 7.54 -13.19 1.95
CA LEU A 262 6.13 -13.47 1.66
C LEU A 262 5.93 -14.20 0.33
#